data_bc61fcb697c082457da22d9aeee6acf0
#
_entry.id   bc61fcb697c082457da22d9aeee6acf0
#
_cell.length_a   1.000
_cell.length_b   1.000
_cell.length_c   1.000
_cell.angle_alpha   90.00
_cell.angle_beta   90.00
_cell.angle_gamma   90.00
#
_symmetry.space_group_name_H-M   'P 1'
#
loop_
_entity.id
_entity.type
_entity.pdbx_description
1 polymer ?
#
loop_
_entity_poly.entity_id
_entity_poly.type
_entity_poly.pdbx_seq_one_letter_code
_entity_poly.pdbx_strand_id
1 'polypeptide(L)'
;KASDGVLVPYARLDPAADPVAEAERCLAAGAKGIKLHPRAENFELSHPAVDGIFALAHEQKLPVLIHAGRGIPSLGQDAVELARKYPGARVILAHAAVSDLSWLCDVIGGIDNLFIDTSWWNPADLMAVYALVPPSHILWASDSPYGRPLGSLAFLLRPAVQAGLGPEAMRSIAGGQLERILAGDNPADLGPA
;
A
#
# COMPACT_ATOMS: atom_id res chain seq x y z
N LYS A 1 16.90 12.91 -8.62
CA LYS A 1 18.26 13.05 -9.17
C LYS A 1 19.35 12.98 -8.08
N ALA A 2 19.12 13.51 -6.87
CA ALA A 2 20.11 13.52 -5.79
C ALA A 2 20.34 12.17 -5.08
N SER A 3 19.51 11.16 -5.34
CA SER A 3 19.58 9.85 -4.67
C SER A 3 20.10 8.71 -5.56
N ASP A 4 20.52 9.02 -6.80
CA ASP A 4 20.94 8.01 -7.80
C ASP A 4 19.97 6.82 -7.95
N GLY A 5 18.66 7.10 -7.85
CA GLY A 5 17.61 6.08 -7.98
C GLY A 5 17.29 5.32 -6.69
N VAL A 6 17.98 5.58 -5.58
CA VAL A 6 17.69 4.93 -4.27
C VAL A 6 16.31 5.34 -3.72
N LEU A 7 15.88 6.59 -3.98
CA LEU A 7 14.57 7.07 -3.57
C LEU A 7 13.62 7.11 -4.77
N VAL A 8 12.46 6.49 -4.59
CA VAL A 8 11.36 6.48 -5.57
C VAL A 8 10.27 7.44 -5.08
N PRO A 9 10.10 8.61 -5.70
CA PRO A 9 9.12 9.60 -5.24
C PRO A 9 7.70 9.23 -5.64
N TYR A 10 6.74 9.55 -4.75
CA TYR A 10 5.30 9.52 -5.03
C TYR A 10 4.75 10.94 -5.03
N ALA A 11 3.77 11.19 -5.91
CA ALA A 11 3.02 12.44 -5.94
C ALA A 11 1.99 12.45 -4.79
N ARG A 12 2.14 13.35 -3.82
CA ARG A 12 1.11 13.56 -2.81
C ARG A 12 0.08 14.53 -3.36
N LEU A 13 -1.18 14.11 -3.39
CA LEU A 13 -2.27 14.85 -4.03
C LEU A 13 -3.29 15.33 -3.01
N ASP A 14 -3.82 16.53 -3.24
CA ASP A 14 -4.99 17.07 -2.56
C ASP A 14 -6.19 17.03 -3.54
N PRO A 15 -7.24 16.22 -3.26
CA PRO A 15 -8.43 16.17 -4.10
C PRO A 15 -9.20 17.49 -4.24
N ALA A 16 -9.00 18.45 -3.34
CA ALA A 16 -9.63 19.76 -3.43
C ALA A 16 -8.98 20.71 -4.46
N ALA A 17 -7.74 20.38 -4.90
CA ALA A 17 -7.05 21.07 -5.99
C ALA A 17 -7.38 20.41 -7.34
N ASP A 18 -6.55 20.58 -8.36
CA ASP A 18 -6.62 19.79 -9.61
C ASP A 18 -5.67 18.58 -9.50
N PRO A 19 -6.12 17.48 -8.88
CA PRO A 19 -5.22 16.37 -8.51
C PRO A 19 -4.73 15.59 -9.72
N VAL A 20 -5.48 15.53 -10.82
CA VAL A 20 -5.08 14.78 -12.03
C VAL A 20 -3.96 15.52 -12.74
N ALA A 21 -4.11 16.83 -12.99
CA ALA A 21 -3.06 17.63 -13.61
C ALA A 21 -1.78 17.66 -12.74
N GLU A 22 -1.91 17.73 -11.41
CA GLU A 22 -0.76 17.67 -10.51
C GLU A 22 -0.10 16.28 -10.52
N ALA A 23 -0.88 15.19 -10.58
CA ALA A 23 -0.34 13.85 -10.73
C ALA A 23 0.49 13.72 -12.02
N GLU A 24 -0.08 14.14 -13.16
CA GLU A 24 0.61 14.10 -14.46
C GLU A 24 1.91 14.91 -14.44
N ARG A 25 1.88 16.12 -13.84
CA ARG A 25 3.06 16.96 -13.67
C ARG A 25 4.14 16.25 -12.86
N CYS A 26 3.77 15.62 -11.75
CA CYS A 26 4.69 14.88 -10.88
C CYS A 26 5.26 13.63 -11.56
N LEU A 27 4.43 12.89 -12.29
CA LEU A 27 4.84 11.70 -13.05
C LEU A 27 5.84 12.09 -14.15
N ALA A 28 5.59 13.17 -14.88
CA ALA A 28 6.52 13.72 -15.87
C ALA A 28 7.84 14.16 -15.21
N ALA A 29 7.82 14.59 -13.95
CA ALA A 29 9.01 14.93 -13.17
C ALA A 29 9.74 13.71 -12.56
N GLY A 30 9.19 12.49 -12.74
CA GLY A 30 9.83 11.23 -12.32
C GLY A 30 9.20 10.56 -11.10
N ALA A 31 8.04 11.00 -10.61
CA ALA A 31 7.27 10.24 -9.63
C ALA A 31 6.85 8.88 -10.22
N LYS A 32 6.73 7.86 -9.37
CA LYS A 32 6.39 6.49 -9.78
C LYS A 32 5.10 5.97 -9.14
N GLY A 33 4.39 6.81 -8.43
CA GLY A 33 3.14 6.48 -7.78
C GLY A 33 2.48 7.69 -7.16
N ILE A 34 1.34 7.46 -6.53
CA ILE A 34 0.49 8.47 -5.94
C ILE A 34 0.37 8.22 -4.43
N LYS A 35 0.39 9.29 -3.63
CA LYS A 35 0.09 9.27 -2.20
C LYS A 35 -1.17 10.06 -1.91
N LEU A 36 -2.11 9.41 -1.23
CA LEU A 36 -3.32 10.02 -0.68
C LEU A 36 -3.27 10.00 0.85
N HIS A 37 -3.70 11.07 1.48
CA HIS A 37 -3.74 11.16 2.94
C HIS A 37 -5.06 11.78 3.42
N PRO A 38 -6.16 10.98 3.49
CA PRO A 38 -7.51 11.46 3.79
C PRO A 38 -7.61 12.37 5.01
N ARG A 39 -6.87 12.04 6.08
CA ARG A 39 -6.86 12.86 7.30
C ARG A 39 -6.17 14.22 7.13
N ALA A 40 -5.08 14.27 6.39
CA ALA A 40 -4.28 15.49 6.28
C ALA A 40 -4.91 16.51 5.31
N GLU A 41 -5.47 16.03 4.22
CA GLU A 41 -6.15 16.82 3.20
C GLU A 41 -7.68 16.89 3.43
N ASN A 42 -8.19 16.25 4.52
CA ASN A 42 -9.60 16.31 4.95
C ASN A 42 -10.60 15.92 3.86
N PHE A 43 -10.47 14.72 3.31
CA PHE A 43 -11.37 14.14 2.32
C PHE A 43 -11.70 12.67 2.62
N GLU A 44 -12.75 12.16 2.01
CA GLU A 44 -13.11 10.73 1.99
C GLU A 44 -12.76 10.12 0.62
N LEU A 45 -12.54 8.80 0.55
CA LEU A 45 -12.24 8.12 -0.71
C LEU A 45 -13.41 8.17 -1.71
N SER A 46 -14.62 8.41 -1.24
CA SER A 46 -15.81 8.67 -2.04
C SER A 46 -15.84 10.06 -2.72
N HIS A 47 -14.87 10.94 -2.42
CA HIS A 47 -14.79 12.26 -3.05
C HIS A 47 -14.66 12.14 -4.58
N PRO A 48 -15.47 12.89 -5.39
CA PRO A 48 -15.50 12.72 -6.85
C PRO A 48 -14.15 12.83 -7.56
N ALA A 49 -13.24 13.67 -7.06
CA ALA A 49 -11.90 13.84 -7.63
C ALA A 49 -11.01 12.60 -7.46
N VAL A 50 -11.31 11.73 -6.48
CA VAL A 50 -10.58 10.46 -6.26
C VAL A 50 -10.78 9.51 -7.44
N ASP A 51 -11.96 9.54 -8.06
CA ASP A 51 -12.27 8.73 -9.23
C ASP A 51 -11.32 9.01 -10.41
N GLY A 52 -11.05 10.29 -10.69
CA GLY A 52 -10.08 10.68 -11.73
C GLY A 52 -8.64 10.27 -11.41
N ILE A 53 -8.23 10.32 -10.14
CA ILE A 53 -6.92 9.85 -9.68
C ILE A 53 -6.78 8.34 -9.93
N PHE A 54 -7.82 7.56 -9.59
CA PHE A 54 -7.81 6.11 -9.79
C PHE A 54 -7.91 5.70 -11.25
N ALA A 55 -8.64 6.47 -12.09
CA ALA A 55 -8.66 6.25 -13.53
C ALA A 55 -7.25 6.41 -14.13
N LEU A 56 -6.54 7.48 -13.79
CA LEU A 56 -5.14 7.69 -14.19
C LEU A 56 -4.23 6.55 -13.70
N ALA A 57 -4.37 6.15 -12.44
CA ALA A 57 -3.59 5.07 -11.86
C ALA A 57 -3.87 3.73 -12.55
N HIS A 58 -5.10 3.47 -12.95
CA HIS A 58 -5.51 2.29 -13.71
C HIS A 58 -4.84 2.22 -15.07
N GLU A 59 -4.91 3.30 -15.83
CA GLU A 59 -4.33 3.40 -17.18
C GLU A 59 -2.82 3.21 -17.19
N GLN A 60 -2.14 3.79 -16.21
CA GLN A 60 -0.67 3.77 -16.10
C GLN A 60 -0.13 2.68 -15.17
N LYS A 61 -0.99 1.84 -14.60
CA LYS A 61 -0.65 0.77 -13.63
C LYS A 61 0.15 1.28 -12.42
N LEU A 62 -0.24 2.45 -11.90
CA LEU A 62 0.48 3.12 -10.82
C LEU A 62 0.07 2.58 -9.44
N PRO A 63 1.01 2.54 -8.48
CA PRO A 63 0.67 2.38 -7.08
C PRO A 63 0.00 3.64 -6.52
N VAL A 64 -1.06 3.43 -5.74
CA VAL A 64 -1.77 4.44 -4.95
C VAL A 64 -1.65 4.09 -3.48
N LEU A 65 -0.74 4.75 -2.77
CA LEU A 65 -0.52 4.56 -1.34
C LEU A 65 -1.46 5.46 -0.55
N ILE A 66 -2.36 4.85 0.22
CA ILE A 66 -3.39 5.54 1.00
C ILE A 66 -3.04 5.44 2.49
N HIS A 67 -3.04 6.56 3.21
CA HIS A 67 -2.96 6.53 4.66
C HIS A 67 -4.23 5.90 5.24
N ALA A 68 -4.09 4.76 5.91
CA ALA A 68 -5.16 3.98 6.52
C ALA A 68 -4.86 3.67 8.00
N GLY A 69 -4.18 4.61 8.67
CA GLY A 69 -3.72 4.47 10.03
C GLY A 69 -4.76 4.86 11.09
N ARG A 70 -4.33 4.91 12.34
CA ARG A 70 -5.18 5.29 13.48
C ARG A 70 -5.69 6.73 13.36
N GLY A 71 -6.90 6.95 13.88
CA GLY A 71 -7.49 8.28 13.99
C GLY A 71 -8.12 8.78 12.69
N ILE A 72 -8.39 7.90 11.74
CA ILE A 72 -9.26 8.15 10.59
C ILE A 72 -10.47 7.22 10.65
N PRO A 73 -11.60 7.62 10.03
CA PRO A 73 -12.71 6.69 9.80
C PRO A 73 -12.28 5.46 9.02
N SER A 74 -13.06 4.39 9.11
CA SER A 74 -12.94 3.22 8.24
C SER A 74 -13.03 3.65 6.78
N LEU A 75 -12.10 3.18 5.95
CA LEU A 75 -12.06 3.47 4.52
C LEU A 75 -11.84 2.21 3.66
N GLY A 76 -11.77 1.05 4.31
CA GLY A 76 -11.46 -0.20 3.64
C GLY A 76 -12.50 -0.60 2.61
N GLN A 77 -13.79 -0.35 2.84
CA GLN A 77 -14.85 -0.64 1.87
C GLN A 77 -14.69 0.18 0.60
N ASP A 78 -14.52 1.50 0.73
CA ASP A 78 -14.26 2.39 -0.40
C ASP A 78 -13.00 1.98 -1.17
N ALA A 79 -11.93 1.60 -0.45
CA ALA A 79 -10.69 1.14 -1.07
C ALA A 79 -10.87 -0.17 -1.85
N VAL A 80 -11.65 -1.11 -1.34
CA VAL A 80 -12.02 -2.36 -2.03
C VAL A 80 -12.85 -2.06 -3.28
N GLU A 81 -13.83 -1.17 -3.20
CA GLU A 81 -14.65 -0.77 -4.36
C GLU A 81 -13.79 -0.11 -5.44
N LEU A 82 -12.89 0.80 -5.06
CA LEU A 82 -11.95 1.45 -5.97
C LEU A 82 -10.98 0.44 -6.61
N ALA A 83 -10.44 -0.52 -5.83
CA ALA A 83 -9.57 -1.57 -6.34
C ALA A 83 -10.28 -2.44 -7.39
N ARG A 84 -11.53 -2.82 -7.14
CA ARG A 84 -12.35 -3.59 -8.09
C ARG A 84 -12.72 -2.79 -9.34
N LYS A 85 -13.06 -1.51 -9.18
CA LYS A 85 -13.41 -0.61 -10.29
C LYS A 85 -12.20 -0.32 -11.18
N TYR A 86 -11.02 -0.24 -10.59
CA TYR A 86 -9.77 0.14 -11.27
C TYR A 86 -8.68 -0.93 -11.13
N PRO A 87 -8.83 -2.09 -11.78
CA PRO A 87 -7.92 -3.24 -11.58
C PRO A 87 -6.47 -3.00 -12.04
N GLY A 88 -6.21 -1.96 -12.83
CA GLY A 88 -4.85 -1.54 -13.19
C GLY A 88 -4.14 -0.75 -12.08
N ALA A 89 -4.87 -0.03 -11.24
CA ALA A 89 -4.30 0.66 -10.08
C ALA A 89 -3.78 -0.37 -9.05
N ARG A 90 -2.67 -0.08 -8.39
CA ARG A 90 -2.10 -0.92 -7.31
C ARG A 90 -2.36 -0.22 -5.97
N VAL A 91 -3.43 -0.61 -5.29
CA VAL A 91 -3.92 0.05 -4.07
C VAL A 91 -3.15 -0.46 -2.87
N ILE A 92 -2.47 0.42 -2.14
CA ILE A 92 -1.70 0.07 -0.94
C ILE A 92 -2.30 0.81 0.26
N LEU A 93 -2.83 0.07 1.22
CA LEU A 93 -3.33 0.61 2.48
C LEU A 93 -2.22 0.62 3.52
N ALA A 94 -1.73 1.80 3.86
CA ALA A 94 -0.69 1.95 4.87
C ALA A 94 -1.19 1.50 6.24
N HIS A 95 -0.25 1.06 7.10
CA HIS A 95 -0.52 0.63 8.48
C HIS A 95 -1.51 -0.54 8.56
N ALA A 96 -1.46 -1.45 7.59
CA ALA A 96 -2.34 -2.61 7.42
C ALA A 96 -3.84 -2.29 7.54
N ALA A 97 -4.24 -1.07 7.15
CA ALA A 97 -5.63 -0.62 7.26
C ALA A 97 -6.22 -0.88 8.66
N VAL A 98 -5.55 -0.44 9.70
CA VAL A 98 -5.76 -0.85 11.11
C VAL A 98 -7.23 -0.80 11.57
N SER A 99 -8.05 0.12 11.04
CA SER A 99 -9.47 0.23 11.37
C SER A 99 -10.35 -0.82 10.68
N ASP A 100 -9.85 -1.47 9.65
CA ASP A 100 -10.60 -2.37 8.76
C ASP A 100 -10.03 -3.79 8.71
N LEU A 101 -8.86 -4.03 9.31
CA LEU A 101 -8.11 -5.28 9.15
C LEU A 101 -8.93 -6.53 9.48
N SER A 102 -9.81 -6.45 10.48
CA SER A 102 -10.59 -7.61 10.94
C SER A 102 -11.51 -8.23 9.87
N TRP A 103 -12.03 -7.42 8.95
CA TRP A 103 -12.84 -7.93 7.84
C TRP A 103 -12.06 -7.92 6.52
N LEU A 104 -11.08 -7.02 6.38
CA LEU A 104 -10.28 -6.91 5.17
C LEU A 104 -9.50 -8.21 4.89
N CYS A 105 -9.02 -8.89 5.92
CA CYS A 105 -8.33 -10.17 5.78
C CYS A 105 -9.21 -11.26 5.14
N ASP A 106 -10.54 -11.19 5.27
CA ASP A 106 -11.46 -12.15 4.66
C ASP A 106 -11.63 -11.94 3.15
N VAL A 107 -11.33 -10.75 2.64
CA VAL A 107 -11.61 -10.38 1.24
C VAL A 107 -10.37 -10.05 0.41
N ILE A 108 -9.26 -9.67 1.04
CA ILE A 108 -8.07 -9.15 0.35
C ILE A 108 -7.46 -10.19 -0.60
N GLY A 109 -7.45 -11.47 -0.24
CA GLY A 109 -6.94 -12.56 -1.06
C GLY A 109 -7.68 -12.78 -2.39
N GLY A 110 -8.86 -12.19 -2.55
CA GLY A 110 -9.64 -12.20 -3.79
C GLY A 110 -9.53 -10.90 -4.62
N ILE A 111 -8.59 -10.00 -4.29
CA ILE A 111 -8.45 -8.68 -4.92
C ILE A 111 -6.98 -8.44 -5.29
N ASP A 112 -6.56 -8.93 -6.45
CA ASP A 112 -5.16 -9.01 -6.90
C ASP A 112 -4.38 -7.67 -6.83
N ASN A 113 -5.05 -6.54 -6.89
CA ASN A 113 -4.44 -5.22 -6.90
C ASN A 113 -4.56 -4.45 -5.58
N LEU A 114 -4.90 -5.14 -4.47
CA LEU A 114 -5.03 -4.54 -3.15
C LEU A 114 -3.94 -5.09 -2.20
N PHE A 115 -3.23 -4.20 -1.54
CA PHE A 115 -2.09 -4.51 -0.66
C PHE A 115 -2.20 -3.76 0.66
N ILE A 116 -1.50 -4.26 1.67
CA ILE A 116 -1.31 -3.57 2.95
C ILE A 116 0.18 -3.42 3.24
N ASP A 117 0.58 -2.42 4.02
CA ASP A 117 1.95 -2.31 4.51
C ASP A 117 2.06 -2.54 6.03
N THR A 118 3.26 -2.92 6.47
CA THR A 118 3.56 -3.30 7.85
C THR A 118 4.02 -2.15 8.74
N SER A 119 3.92 -0.90 8.28
CA SER A 119 4.39 0.25 9.07
C SER A 119 3.61 0.43 10.37
N TRP A 120 4.30 0.82 11.45
CA TRP A 120 3.73 1.08 12.79
C TRP A 120 3.24 -0.13 13.58
N TRP A 121 3.40 -1.34 13.08
CA TRP A 121 2.95 -2.54 13.78
C TRP A 121 4.05 -3.11 14.68
N ASN A 122 3.64 -3.59 15.85
CA ASN A 122 4.52 -4.33 16.75
C ASN A 122 4.59 -5.82 16.36
N PRO A 123 5.56 -6.58 16.90
CA PRO A 123 5.72 -7.99 16.52
C PRO A 123 4.51 -8.89 16.81
N ALA A 124 3.74 -8.61 17.86
CA ALA A 124 2.57 -9.43 18.19
C ALA A 124 1.44 -9.23 17.18
N ASP A 125 1.19 -7.97 16.78
CA ASP A 125 0.18 -7.66 15.77
C ASP A 125 0.58 -8.19 14.40
N LEU A 126 1.88 -8.15 14.05
CA LEU A 126 2.38 -8.72 12.78
C LEU A 126 2.17 -10.23 12.70
N MET A 127 2.19 -10.96 13.82
CA MET A 127 1.84 -12.38 13.83
C MET A 127 0.42 -12.62 13.30
N ALA A 128 -0.55 -11.77 13.67
CA ALA A 128 -1.91 -11.88 13.16
C ALA A 128 -1.99 -11.51 11.68
N VAL A 129 -1.28 -10.46 11.25
CA VAL A 129 -1.22 -10.09 9.82
C VAL A 129 -0.68 -11.24 8.98
N TYR A 130 0.42 -11.87 9.39
CA TYR A 130 1.03 -12.98 8.64
C TYR A 130 0.21 -14.27 8.66
N ALA A 131 -0.65 -14.45 9.66
CA ALA A 131 -1.54 -15.61 9.74
C ALA A 131 -2.86 -15.42 8.97
N LEU A 132 -3.26 -14.19 8.67
CA LEU A 132 -4.58 -13.88 8.12
C LEU A 132 -4.53 -13.29 6.71
N VAL A 133 -3.39 -12.72 6.29
CA VAL A 133 -3.27 -12.05 5.00
C VAL A 133 -2.27 -12.80 4.13
N PRO A 134 -2.64 -13.18 2.89
CA PRO A 134 -1.70 -13.85 1.98
C PRO A 134 -0.43 -13.03 1.78
N PRO A 135 0.76 -13.66 1.83
CA PRO A 135 2.05 -12.96 1.73
C PRO A 135 2.21 -12.07 0.50
N SER A 136 1.53 -12.43 -0.61
CA SER A 136 1.49 -11.65 -1.85
C SER A 136 0.83 -10.27 -1.72
N HIS A 137 0.04 -10.05 -0.67
CA HIS A 137 -0.66 -8.78 -0.42
C HIS A 137 0.03 -7.93 0.65
N ILE A 138 1.17 -8.37 1.19
CA ILE A 138 1.87 -7.68 2.28
C ILE A 138 3.14 -7.01 1.76
N LEU A 139 3.33 -5.74 2.14
CA LEU A 139 4.53 -4.95 1.86
C LEU A 139 5.21 -4.56 3.17
N TRP A 140 6.54 -4.70 3.24
CA TRP A 140 7.28 -4.11 4.35
C TRP A 140 7.36 -2.59 4.21
N ALA A 141 7.15 -1.88 5.32
CA ALA A 141 7.34 -0.43 5.40
C ALA A 141 7.78 -0.01 6.80
N SER A 142 8.43 1.14 6.89
CA SER A 142 8.89 1.73 8.14
C SER A 142 8.16 3.00 8.55
N ASP A 143 7.54 3.69 7.62
CA ASP A 143 6.98 5.04 7.81
C ASP A 143 8.00 6.04 8.38
N SER A 144 9.24 5.99 7.89
CA SER A 144 10.28 6.97 8.30
C SER A 144 9.86 8.41 7.91
N PRO A 145 10.08 9.41 8.76
CA PRO A 145 10.84 9.43 10.01
C PRO A 145 10.05 9.03 11.27
N TYR A 146 8.76 8.76 11.17
CA TYR A 146 7.91 8.39 12.31
C TYR A 146 8.24 7.00 12.85
N GLY A 147 8.53 6.04 11.98
CA GLY A 147 9.08 4.73 12.31
C GLY A 147 10.59 4.63 12.06
N ARG A 148 11.22 3.60 12.61
CA ARG A 148 12.65 3.34 12.46
C ARG A 148 12.87 2.17 11.50
N PRO A 149 13.52 2.38 10.32
CA PRO A 149 13.68 1.31 9.30
C PRO A 149 14.31 0.04 9.85
N LEU A 150 15.40 0.14 10.61
CA LEU A 150 16.08 -1.03 11.18
C LEU A 150 15.20 -1.79 12.17
N GLY A 151 14.46 -1.07 13.03
CA GLY A 151 13.51 -1.68 13.97
C GLY A 151 12.35 -2.34 13.24
N SER A 152 11.79 -1.69 12.24
CA SER A 152 10.72 -2.22 11.40
C SER A 152 11.15 -3.50 10.65
N LEU A 153 12.39 -3.55 10.15
CA LEU A 153 12.95 -4.75 9.52
C LEU A 153 13.12 -5.90 10.53
N ALA A 154 13.62 -5.61 11.72
CA ALA A 154 13.74 -6.62 12.78
C ALA A 154 12.37 -7.16 13.21
N PHE A 155 11.34 -6.29 13.23
CA PHE A 155 9.96 -6.68 13.51
C PHE A 155 9.33 -7.49 12.38
N LEU A 156 9.73 -7.28 11.13
CA LEU A 156 9.34 -8.14 10.03
C LEU A 156 9.88 -9.58 10.22
N LEU A 157 11.18 -9.73 10.42
CA LEU A 157 11.86 -11.02 10.31
C LEU A 157 11.41 -12.03 11.38
N ARG A 158 11.38 -11.62 12.64
CA ARG A 158 11.08 -12.54 13.74
C ARG A 158 9.64 -13.09 13.71
N PRO A 159 8.59 -12.26 13.62
CA PRO A 159 7.22 -12.74 13.50
C PRO A 159 6.99 -13.57 12.23
N ALA A 160 7.60 -13.21 11.10
CA ALA A 160 7.46 -13.96 9.85
C ALA A 160 7.97 -15.39 9.99
N VAL A 161 9.15 -15.59 10.61
CA VAL A 161 9.68 -16.93 10.90
C VAL A 161 8.76 -17.69 11.86
N GLN A 162 8.25 -17.03 12.90
CA GLN A 162 7.33 -17.65 13.86
C GLN A 162 5.98 -18.04 13.24
N ALA A 163 5.50 -17.24 12.28
CA ALA A 163 4.30 -17.56 11.50
C ALA A 163 4.51 -18.63 10.42
N GLY A 164 5.76 -19.12 10.25
CA GLY A 164 6.08 -20.16 9.28
C GLY A 164 6.27 -19.66 7.84
N LEU A 165 6.42 -18.34 7.63
CA LEU A 165 6.68 -17.81 6.30
C LEU A 165 8.03 -18.29 5.76
N GLY A 166 8.01 -18.85 4.56
CA GLY A 166 9.20 -19.32 3.86
C GLY A 166 10.08 -18.18 3.32
N PRO A 167 11.32 -18.47 2.91
CA PRO A 167 12.25 -17.46 2.42
C PRO A 167 11.74 -16.68 1.19
N GLU A 168 10.91 -17.28 0.36
CA GLU A 168 10.34 -16.64 -0.83
C GLU A 168 9.31 -15.58 -0.44
N ALA A 169 8.37 -15.92 0.45
CA ALA A 169 7.40 -14.97 1.00
C ALA A 169 8.10 -13.81 1.71
N MET A 170 9.13 -14.10 2.51
CA MET A 170 9.90 -13.07 3.20
C MET A 170 10.62 -12.11 2.24
N ARG A 171 11.21 -12.63 1.15
CA ARG A 171 11.82 -11.78 0.11
C ARG A 171 10.80 -10.93 -0.61
N SER A 172 9.63 -11.49 -0.91
CA SER A 172 8.53 -10.77 -1.53
C SER A 172 8.08 -9.60 -0.64
N ILE A 173 7.75 -9.86 0.62
CA ILE A 173 7.32 -8.83 1.59
C ILE A 173 8.41 -7.76 1.77
N ALA A 174 9.67 -8.15 1.87
CA ALA A 174 10.79 -7.24 2.15
C ALA A 174 11.12 -6.25 1.00
N GLY A 175 10.58 -6.47 -0.20
CA GLY A 175 10.78 -5.55 -1.32
C GLY A 175 10.38 -6.10 -2.68
N GLY A 176 10.48 -7.40 -2.90
CA GLY A 176 10.21 -8.00 -4.20
C GLY A 176 8.80 -7.72 -4.73
N GLN A 177 7.80 -7.68 -3.83
CA GLN A 177 6.44 -7.32 -4.23
C GLN A 177 6.32 -5.85 -4.63
N LEU A 178 7.02 -4.94 -3.94
CA LEU A 178 7.03 -3.52 -4.32
C LEU A 178 7.71 -3.31 -5.68
N GLU A 179 8.79 -4.04 -5.97
CA GLU A 179 9.43 -4.00 -7.28
C GLU A 179 8.47 -4.40 -8.40
N ARG A 180 7.69 -5.47 -8.20
CA ARG A 180 6.64 -5.91 -9.15
C ARG A 180 5.56 -4.84 -9.32
N ILE A 181 5.07 -4.25 -8.23
CA ILE A 181 4.10 -3.16 -8.25
C ILE A 181 4.62 -1.97 -9.08
N LEU A 182 5.86 -1.56 -8.87
CA LEU A 182 6.49 -0.45 -9.58
C LEU A 182 6.74 -0.77 -11.07
N ALA A 183 6.90 -2.04 -11.43
CA ALA A 183 6.98 -2.51 -12.80
C ALA A 183 5.60 -2.64 -13.48
N GLY A 184 4.49 -2.51 -12.74
CA GLY A 184 3.13 -2.72 -13.23
C GLY A 184 2.76 -4.20 -13.40
N ASP A 185 3.54 -5.11 -12.79
CA ASP A 185 3.30 -6.54 -12.82
C ASP A 185 2.15 -6.96 -11.89
N ASN A 186 1.66 -8.18 -12.08
CA ASN A 186 0.71 -8.79 -11.15
C ASN A 186 1.44 -9.27 -9.88
N PRO A 187 0.70 -9.44 -8.74
CA PRO A 187 1.25 -10.04 -7.53
C PRO A 187 1.94 -11.38 -7.79
N ALA A 188 2.94 -11.70 -6.98
CA ALA A 188 3.51 -13.05 -6.98
C ALA A 188 2.47 -14.03 -6.42
N ASP A 189 2.33 -15.19 -7.02
CA ASP A 189 1.54 -16.29 -6.42
C ASP A 189 2.40 -16.97 -5.35
N LEU A 190 2.10 -16.68 -4.09
CA LEU A 190 2.80 -17.23 -2.91
C LEU A 190 1.89 -18.14 -2.07
N GLY A 191 0.72 -18.48 -2.62
CA GLY A 191 -0.27 -19.27 -1.91
C GLY A 191 -1.05 -18.50 -0.86
N PRO A 192 -1.94 -19.19 -0.13
CA PRO A 192 -2.75 -18.60 0.95
C PRO A 192 -1.90 -18.22 2.17
N ALA A 193 -2.53 -17.52 3.12
CA ALA A 193 -1.95 -17.24 4.43
C ALA A 193 -1.76 -18.51 5.23
#